data_c55471bdc05c1b2035d78ef46f2f0d59
#
_entry.id   c55471bdc05c1b2035d78ef46f2f0d59
#
_cell.length_a   1.000
_cell.length_b   1.000
_cell.length_c   1.000
_cell.angle_alpha   90.00
_cell.angle_beta   90.00
_cell.angle_gamma   90.00
#
_symmetry.space_group_name_H-M   'P 1'
#
loop_
_entity.id
_entity.type
_entity.pdbx_description
1 polymer ?
#
loop_
_entity_poly.entity_id
_entity_poly.type
_entity_poly.pdbx_seq_one_letter_code
_entity_poly.pdbx_strand_id
1 'polypeptide(L)'
;MLLALSGLSVAAVAQNTTEVTEEVLEVVEVRQDKYAVVTNPFWDNWFVSFGYGATVLFGDYDAAGSFGKRISPTLNVAVGKWFTPGMGARLQYSGLQARGYVPSAGSDYAVDAMQDGGYYKQRFNYMNLHADVMFNMNALFGGYNPSRVYEVIPYVGAGFTHNYSTPHREALSINAGIINRFRVCDALDINVELSAVATEDKFDGGIGGKGYDGLVSATVGLTYRFPRRGFNRPQAPAISEARLTVLRDKMNRMAAENARLAEALEAAESKEPVVEEVAVVVNKPVIAPRTVFFTIGSAEVSSREAMNLSYLAETMKQYPEATYVVNGYADAATGTTAYNEKLARQRAEAVINVLVEKYGVDREKLLVGTAEAVDSFGEPILNRVVVVESAR
;
A
#
# COMPACT_ATOMS: atom_id res chain seq x y z
N MET A 1 -53.02 -30.66 -12.58
CA MET A 1 -52.11 -29.61 -12.96
C MET A 1 -51.25 -29.18 -11.76
N LEU A 2 -50.57 -30.15 -11.13
CA LEU A 2 -49.79 -29.95 -9.88
C LEU A 2 -48.51 -30.83 -9.80
N LEU A 3 -47.98 -31.20 -10.95
CA LEU A 3 -46.78 -32.07 -11.04
C LEU A 3 -45.55 -31.42 -11.73
N ALA A 4 -45.58 -30.10 -11.93
CA ALA A 4 -44.49 -29.38 -12.62
C ALA A 4 -43.63 -28.48 -11.70
N LEU A 5 -43.88 -28.44 -10.38
CA LEU A 5 -43.15 -27.55 -9.45
C LEU A 5 -42.10 -28.25 -8.61
N SER A 6 -42.04 -29.60 -8.56
CA SER A 6 -41.04 -30.32 -7.76
C SER A 6 -39.72 -30.55 -8.50
N GLY A 7 -39.71 -30.44 -9.82
CA GLY A 7 -38.49 -30.63 -10.63
C GLY A 7 -37.56 -29.39 -10.70
N LEU A 8 -38.13 -28.19 -10.44
CA LEU A 8 -37.36 -26.93 -10.53
C LEU A 8 -36.52 -26.62 -9.26
N SER A 9 -36.92 -27.16 -8.10
CA SER A 9 -36.20 -26.89 -6.85
C SER A 9 -34.91 -27.66 -6.73
N VAL A 10 -34.84 -28.89 -7.26
CA VAL A 10 -33.59 -29.72 -7.20
C VAL A 10 -32.57 -29.25 -8.23
N ALA A 11 -32.99 -28.79 -9.40
CA ALA A 11 -32.10 -28.21 -10.41
C ALA A 11 -31.54 -26.84 -9.97
N ALA A 12 -32.34 -26.01 -9.26
CA ALA A 12 -31.88 -24.73 -8.72
C ALA A 12 -30.86 -24.88 -7.57
N VAL A 13 -30.99 -25.92 -6.73
CA VAL A 13 -30.01 -26.22 -5.67
C VAL A 13 -28.71 -26.78 -6.27
N ALA A 14 -28.78 -27.58 -7.32
CA ALA A 14 -27.58 -28.09 -8.01
C ALA A 14 -26.84 -26.98 -8.81
N GLN A 15 -27.55 -26.05 -9.43
CA GLN A 15 -26.95 -24.89 -10.08
C GLN A 15 -26.34 -23.92 -9.07
N ASN A 16 -27.01 -23.63 -7.95
CA ASN A 16 -26.46 -22.77 -6.91
C ASN A 16 -25.22 -23.36 -6.24
N THR A 17 -25.10 -24.68 -6.10
CA THR A 17 -23.87 -25.30 -5.56
C THR A 17 -22.70 -25.23 -6.56
N THR A 18 -22.95 -25.24 -7.85
CA THR A 18 -21.90 -25.12 -8.88
C THR A 18 -21.46 -23.66 -9.03
N GLU A 19 -22.38 -22.69 -9.00
CA GLU A 19 -22.05 -21.26 -9.00
C GLU A 19 -21.32 -20.82 -7.74
N VAL A 20 -21.74 -21.29 -6.56
CA VAL A 20 -21.02 -21.01 -5.29
C VAL A 20 -19.63 -21.64 -5.28
N THR A 21 -19.39 -22.74 -5.99
CA THR A 21 -18.08 -23.38 -6.07
C THR A 21 -17.15 -22.61 -7.02
N GLU A 22 -17.65 -22.04 -8.09
CA GLU A 22 -16.90 -21.17 -8.98
C GLU A 22 -16.62 -19.79 -8.33
N GLU A 23 -17.61 -19.20 -7.68
CA GLU A 23 -17.46 -17.91 -6.98
C GLU A 23 -16.52 -17.99 -5.76
N VAL A 24 -16.49 -19.11 -5.05
CA VAL A 24 -15.56 -19.37 -3.95
C VAL A 24 -14.14 -19.66 -4.47
N LEU A 25 -13.98 -20.22 -5.67
CA LEU A 25 -12.68 -20.37 -6.32
C LEU A 25 -12.15 -19.04 -6.87
N GLU A 26 -13.02 -18.14 -7.33
CA GLU A 26 -12.67 -16.80 -7.83
C GLU A 26 -12.30 -15.85 -6.68
N VAL A 27 -12.93 -15.97 -5.52
CA VAL A 27 -12.62 -15.16 -4.31
C VAL A 27 -11.30 -15.56 -3.62
N VAL A 28 -10.72 -16.71 -3.98
CA VAL A 28 -9.37 -17.11 -3.53
C VAL A 28 -8.25 -16.60 -4.46
N GLU A 29 -8.55 -15.86 -5.51
CA GLU A 29 -7.59 -14.90 -6.03
C GLU A 29 -7.33 -13.86 -4.93
N VAL A 30 -6.40 -14.18 -4.05
CA VAL A 30 -5.78 -13.22 -3.13
C VAL A 30 -5.40 -12.03 -4.01
N ARG A 31 -6.16 -10.95 -3.95
CA ARG A 31 -5.78 -9.68 -4.56
C ARG A 31 -4.41 -9.37 -3.99
N GLN A 32 -3.37 -9.76 -4.71
CA GLN A 32 -2.01 -9.39 -4.34
C GLN A 32 -2.00 -7.87 -4.33
N ASP A 33 -1.82 -7.31 -3.15
CA ASP A 33 -1.66 -5.87 -3.04
C ASP A 33 -0.53 -5.47 -3.98
N LYS A 34 -0.85 -4.69 -5.01
CA LYS A 34 0.10 -4.27 -6.05
C LYS A 34 1.28 -3.50 -5.48
N TYR A 35 1.17 -3.05 -4.23
CA TYR A 35 2.20 -2.33 -3.49
C TYR A 35 2.98 -3.22 -2.52
N ALA A 36 2.47 -4.39 -2.17
CA ALA A 36 3.14 -5.29 -1.23
C ALA A 36 4.42 -5.87 -1.85
N VAL A 37 5.53 -5.67 -1.16
CA VAL A 37 6.81 -6.31 -1.46
C VAL A 37 7.45 -6.80 -0.17
N VAL A 38 8.23 -7.87 -0.27
CA VAL A 38 9.02 -8.39 0.83
C VAL A 38 10.21 -7.45 1.06
N THR A 39 10.54 -7.17 2.32
CA THR A 39 11.74 -6.40 2.67
C THR A 39 12.99 -7.11 2.16
N ASN A 40 13.81 -6.40 1.39
CA ASN A 40 15.01 -6.96 0.79
C ASN A 40 16.21 -6.85 1.73
N PRO A 41 17.15 -7.83 1.68
CA PRO A 41 18.44 -7.74 2.34
C PRO A 41 19.23 -6.47 2.02
N PHE A 42 20.16 -6.09 2.90
CA PHE A 42 20.93 -4.86 2.74
C PHE A 42 21.68 -4.80 1.40
N TRP A 43 22.24 -5.90 0.92
CA TRP A 43 23.03 -5.95 -0.31
C TRP A 43 22.25 -6.05 -1.60
N ASP A 44 20.91 -6.07 -1.52
CA ASP A 44 20.05 -6.14 -2.69
C ASP A 44 19.74 -4.74 -3.23
N ASN A 45 19.48 -4.65 -4.53
CA ASN A 45 19.04 -3.45 -5.25
C ASN A 45 20.02 -2.27 -5.26
N TRP A 46 21.29 -2.56 -5.14
CA TRP A 46 22.34 -1.56 -5.36
C TRP A 46 22.54 -1.30 -6.85
N PHE A 47 22.93 -0.06 -7.16
CA PHE A 47 23.27 0.35 -8.52
C PHE A 47 24.44 1.34 -8.52
N VAL A 48 25.10 1.45 -9.66
CA VAL A 48 26.03 2.50 -9.99
C VAL A 48 25.55 3.17 -11.27
N SER A 49 25.69 4.48 -11.37
CA SER A 49 25.35 5.24 -12.58
C SER A 49 26.47 6.16 -13.00
N PHE A 50 26.55 6.36 -14.31
CA PHE A 50 27.43 7.31 -14.95
C PHE A 50 26.61 8.12 -15.96
N GLY A 51 26.76 9.44 -15.97
CA GLY A 51 26.11 10.33 -16.89
C GLY A 51 27.06 11.43 -17.38
N TYR A 52 26.84 11.90 -18.59
CA TYR A 52 27.56 13.01 -19.18
C TYR A 52 26.59 13.94 -19.91
N GLY A 53 26.86 15.24 -19.89
CA GLY A 53 26.00 16.21 -20.52
C GLY A 53 26.47 17.64 -20.37
N ALA A 54 25.52 18.55 -20.25
CA ALA A 54 25.75 19.97 -20.18
C ALA A 54 25.14 20.58 -18.94
N THR A 55 25.81 21.61 -18.42
CA THR A 55 25.36 22.46 -17.31
C THR A 55 25.43 23.92 -17.70
N VAL A 56 24.58 24.73 -17.07
CA VAL A 56 24.54 26.18 -17.20
C VAL A 56 24.54 26.78 -15.81
N LEU A 57 25.45 27.72 -15.56
CA LEU A 57 25.52 28.52 -14.33
C LEU A 57 24.54 29.71 -14.40
N PHE A 58 23.94 30.02 -13.27
CA PHE A 58 23.04 31.16 -13.04
C PHE A 58 23.50 31.92 -11.80
N GLY A 59 24.58 32.67 -11.94
CA GLY A 59 25.08 33.63 -10.96
C GLY A 59 24.55 35.05 -11.20
N ASP A 60 25.05 36.01 -10.43
CA ASP A 60 24.56 37.38 -10.40
C ASP A 60 24.65 38.13 -11.73
N TYR A 61 25.73 37.92 -12.47
CA TYR A 61 26.03 38.66 -13.71
C TYR A 61 25.74 37.87 -14.98
N ASP A 62 25.28 36.64 -14.85
CA ASP A 62 25.10 35.72 -15.96
C ASP A 62 23.99 36.08 -16.94
N ALA A 63 22.99 36.84 -16.47
CA ALA A 63 21.93 37.34 -17.31
C ALA A 63 22.41 38.38 -18.37
N ALA A 64 23.55 39.01 -18.15
CA ALA A 64 24.12 40.01 -19.05
C ALA A 64 24.73 39.39 -20.32
N GLY A 65 25.08 38.11 -20.32
CA GLY A 65 25.75 37.46 -21.42
C GLY A 65 24.90 36.41 -22.16
N SER A 66 25.44 35.92 -23.28
CA SER A 66 24.76 34.93 -24.12
C SER A 66 24.63 33.59 -23.40
N PHE A 67 23.42 33.04 -23.34
CA PHE A 67 23.12 31.71 -22.77
C PHE A 67 24.00 30.59 -23.35
N GLY A 68 24.16 30.55 -24.66
CA GLY A 68 24.94 29.52 -25.33
C GLY A 68 26.42 29.49 -24.94
N LYS A 69 27.01 30.65 -24.58
CA LYS A 69 28.42 30.74 -24.15
C LYS A 69 28.65 30.24 -22.73
N ARG A 70 27.59 30.05 -21.92
CA ARG A 70 27.65 29.53 -20.56
C ARG A 70 27.51 28.02 -20.51
N ILE A 71 27.06 27.38 -21.59
CA ILE A 71 26.95 25.92 -21.65
C ILE A 71 28.33 25.29 -21.42
N SER A 72 28.42 24.44 -20.44
CA SER A 72 29.65 23.78 -19.99
C SER A 72 29.44 22.27 -19.88
N PRO A 73 30.49 21.46 -20.05
CA PRO A 73 30.37 20.04 -19.85
C PRO A 73 30.18 19.72 -18.36
N THR A 74 29.41 18.68 -18.08
CA THR A 74 29.25 18.10 -16.76
C THR A 74 29.24 16.58 -16.83
N LEU A 75 29.63 15.93 -15.76
CA LEU A 75 29.54 14.50 -15.60
C LEU A 75 28.87 14.17 -14.25
N ASN A 76 28.21 13.02 -14.18
CA ASN A 76 27.62 12.50 -12.95
C ASN A 76 28.11 11.08 -12.73
N VAL A 77 28.51 10.77 -11.49
CA VAL A 77 28.81 9.41 -11.04
C VAL A 77 28.05 9.19 -9.74
N ALA A 78 27.26 8.14 -9.67
CA ALA A 78 26.50 7.88 -8.45
C ALA A 78 26.53 6.40 -8.08
N VAL A 79 26.42 6.15 -6.78
CA VAL A 79 26.13 4.86 -6.20
C VAL A 79 24.87 4.99 -5.35
N GLY A 80 23.97 4.05 -5.48
CA GLY A 80 22.70 4.12 -4.77
C GLY A 80 22.06 2.77 -4.54
N LYS A 81 20.95 2.81 -3.80
CA LYS A 81 20.17 1.62 -3.44
C LYS A 81 18.70 1.94 -3.46
N TRP A 82 17.91 1.00 -3.96
CA TRP A 82 16.46 1.02 -3.81
C TRP A 82 16.08 0.23 -2.57
N PHE A 83 15.41 0.87 -1.61
CA PHE A 83 14.91 0.24 -0.39
C PHE A 83 13.54 -0.40 -0.62
N THR A 84 12.72 0.27 -1.41
CA THR A 84 11.41 -0.19 -1.89
C THR A 84 11.30 0.07 -3.38
N PRO A 85 10.33 -0.49 -4.09
CA PRO A 85 10.11 -0.14 -5.50
C PRO A 85 9.88 1.36 -5.75
N GLY A 86 9.33 2.06 -4.75
CA GLY A 86 9.00 3.48 -4.83
C GLY A 86 10.01 4.42 -4.23
N MET A 87 10.95 3.94 -3.39
CA MET A 87 11.90 4.81 -2.68
C MET A 87 13.31 4.26 -2.71
N GLY A 88 14.27 5.13 -3.00
CA GLY A 88 15.69 4.86 -2.99
C GLY A 88 16.50 6.04 -2.49
N ALA A 89 17.79 5.82 -2.30
CA ALA A 89 18.75 6.88 -2.04
C ALA A 89 20.02 6.67 -2.87
N ARG A 90 20.71 7.75 -3.15
CA ARG A 90 22.02 7.72 -3.82
C ARG A 90 22.97 8.77 -3.24
N LEU A 91 24.26 8.49 -3.36
CA LEU A 91 25.33 9.46 -3.24
C LEU A 91 25.83 9.75 -4.64
N GLN A 92 25.86 11.00 -5.04
CA GLN A 92 26.25 11.43 -6.38
C GLN A 92 27.36 12.47 -6.32
N TYR A 93 28.37 12.24 -7.12
CA TYR A 93 29.34 13.24 -7.55
C TYR A 93 28.86 13.81 -8.87
N SER A 94 28.75 15.15 -8.97
CA SER A 94 28.40 15.83 -10.21
C SER A 94 29.29 17.06 -10.41
N GLY A 95 29.42 17.51 -11.66
CA GLY A 95 30.22 18.66 -12.02
C GLY A 95 31.35 18.31 -12.98
N LEU A 96 32.00 19.29 -13.46
CA LEU A 96 33.28 19.28 -14.22
C LEU A 96 33.74 20.70 -14.41
N GLN A 97 33.00 21.51 -15.20
CA GLN A 97 33.32 22.89 -15.50
C GLN A 97 32.07 23.74 -15.45
N ALA A 98 32.18 24.96 -14.91
CA ALA A 98 31.18 26.00 -15.02
C ALA A 98 31.73 27.21 -15.79
N ARG A 99 30.84 27.91 -16.52
CA ARG A 99 31.13 29.13 -17.23
C ARG A 99 30.04 30.16 -16.92
N GLY A 100 30.51 31.37 -16.67
CA GLY A 100 29.67 32.49 -16.34
C GLY A 100 30.23 33.83 -16.83
N TYR A 101 29.74 34.90 -16.26
CA TYR A 101 30.18 36.29 -16.50
C TYR A 101 30.42 36.99 -15.18
N VAL A 102 31.46 37.84 -15.14
CA VAL A 102 31.87 38.64 -13.98
C VAL A 102 32.08 40.12 -14.39
N PRO A 103 31.92 41.08 -13.46
CA PRO A 103 31.93 42.49 -13.78
C PRO A 103 33.33 43.05 -14.07
N SER A 104 34.44 42.43 -13.65
CA SER A 104 35.77 42.91 -13.83
C SER A 104 36.81 41.82 -14.13
N ALA A 105 37.90 42.21 -14.76
CA ALA A 105 39.05 41.31 -15.00
C ALA A 105 39.74 40.79 -13.70
N GLY A 106 39.52 41.51 -12.60
CA GLY A 106 40.03 41.16 -11.29
C GLY A 106 39.09 40.28 -10.46
N SER A 107 37.92 39.95 -11.00
CA SER A 107 36.96 39.03 -10.35
C SER A 107 37.55 37.60 -10.37
N ASP A 108 37.14 36.81 -9.38
CA ASP A 108 37.51 35.41 -9.29
C ASP A 108 37.15 34.67 -10.59
N TYR A 109 38.06 33.81 -11.05
CA TYR A 109 37.90 32.94 -12.22
C TYR A 109 37.70 33.65 -13.57
N ALA A 110 37.93 34.98 -13.68
CA ALA A 110 37.89 35.67 -14.94
C ALA A 110 39.00 35.15 -15.87
N VAL A 111 38.67 34.81 -17.13
CA VAL A 111 39.60 34.13 -18.06
C VAL A 111 39.85 34.84 -19.37
N ASP A 112 39.01 35.78 -19.75
CA ASP A 112 39.03 36.44 -21.06
C ASP A 112 38.99 37.98 -20.94
N ALA A 113 39.29 38.65 -22.05
CA ALA A 113 39.07 40.07 -22.20
C ALA A 113 37.53 40.41 -22.12
N MET A 114 37.26 41.70 -21.91
CA MET A 114 35.91 42.22 -21.85
C MET A 114 35.08 41.78 -23.08
N GLN A 115 33.88 41.33 -22.82
CA GLN A 115 32.92 40.93 -23.86
C GLN A 115 31.97 42.11 -24.17
N ASP A 116 31.15 41.93 -25.21
CA ASP A 116 30.03 42.86 -25.50
C ASP A 116 29.15 43.02 -24.25
N GLY A 117 28.90 44.24 -23.83
CA GLY A 117 28.14 44.53 -22.62
C GLY A 117 28.97 44.87 -21.38
N GLY A 118 30.31 44.87 -21.46
CA GLY A 118 31.18 45.31 -20.36
C GLY A 118 31.51 44.26 -19.32
N TYR A 119 31.20 42.98 -19.58
CA TYR A 119 31.45 41.88 -18.67
C TYR A 119 32.57 41.00 -19.18
N TYR A 120 33.26 40.28 -18.25
CA TYR A 120 34.31 39.35 -18.53
C TYR A 120 33.80 37.90 -18.44
N LYS A 121 34.32 36.99 -19.25
CA LYS A 121 33.99 35.57 -19.11
C LYS A 121 34.67 35.01 -17.87
N GLN A 122 33.89 34.13 -17.20
CA GLN A 122 34.33 33.36 -16.05
C GLN A 122 34.38 31.89 -16.41
N ARG A 123 35.34 31.14 -15.86
CA ARG A 123 35.47 29.70 -16.02
C ARG A 123 36.19 29.10 -14.82
N PHE A 124 35.57 28.07 -14.23
CA PHE A 124 36.16 27.31 -13.14
C PHE A 124 35.74 25.85 -13.18
N ASN A 125 36.57 25.00 -12.55
CA ASN A 125 36.29 23.57 -12.39
C ASN A 125 35.73 23.32 -11.00
N TYR A 126 34.68 22.51 -10.92
CA TYR A 126 34.00 22.27 -9.66
C TYR A 126 33.50 20.84 -9.55
N MET A 127 33.23 20.44 -8.32
CA MET A 127 32.37 19.28 -7.99
C MET A 127 31.22 19.69 -7.11
N ASN A 128 30.17 18.88 -7.13
CA ASN A 128 29.09 18.87 -6.19
C ASN A 128 28.89 17.43 -5.72
N LEU A 129 29.14 17.18 -4.43
CA LEU A 129 28.91 15.87 -3.81
C LEU A 129 27.65 15.98 -2.95
N HIS A 130 26.65 15.18 -3.29
CA HIS A 130 25.34 15.26 -2.65
C HIS A 130 24.70 13.90 -2.44
N ALA A 131 23.86 13.81 -1.41
CA ALA A 131 23.04 12.65 -1.13
C ALA A 131 21.57 12.97 -1.46
N ASP A 132 20.93 12.10 -2.21
CA ASP A 132 19.57 12.28 -2.69
C ASP A 132 18.64 11.19 -2.18
N VAL A 133 17.39 11.59 -1.90
CA VAL A 133 16.25 10.68 -1.77
C VAL A 133 15.47 10.69 -3.09
N MET A 134 15.25 9.50 -3.63
CA MET A 134 14.63 9.29 -4.94
C MET A 134 13.25 8.65 -4.80
N PHE A 135 12.30 9.09 -5.62
CA PHE A 135 10.91 8.62 -5.62
C PHE A 135 10.53 8.09 -7.00
N ASN A 136 10.32 6.78 -7.13
CA ASN A 136 9.81 6.20 -8.37
C ASN A 136 8.30 6.38 -8.46
N MET A 137 7.86 7.43 -9.16
CA MET A 137 6.44 7.80 -9.26
C MET A 137 5.60 6.69 -9.88
N ASN A 138 6.14 5.97 -10.85
CA ASN A 138 5.44 4.88 -11.50
C ASN A 138 5.19 3.70 -10.54
N ALA A 139 6.13 3.43 -9.63
CA ALA A 139 5.95 2.39 -8.61
C ALA A 139 5.02 2.85 -7.49
N LEU A 140 5.12 4.13 -7.07
CA LEU A 140 4.28 4.70 -6.01
C LEU A 140 2.79 4.75 -6.40
N PHE A 141 2.47 5.13 -7.65
CA PHE A 141 1.07 5.25 -8.10
C PHE A 141 0.58 4.00 -8.84
N GLY A 142 1.44 3.35 -9.62
CA GLY A 142 1.10 2.21 -10.46
C GLY A 142 1.41 0.84 -9.84
N GLY A 143 2.04 0.81 -8.65
CA GLY A 143 2.53 -0.41 -8.03
C GLY A 143 3.81 -0.95 -8.68
N TYR A 144 4.41 -1.96 -8.04
CA TYR A 144 5.62 -2.60 -8.53
C TYR A 144 5.37 -3.42 -9.78
N ASN A 145 6.13 -3.15 -10.84
CA ASN A 145 6.13 -3.94 -12.08
C ASN A 145 7.58 -4.15 -12.55
N PRO A 146 8.12 -5.39 -12.46
CA PRO A 146 9.51 -5.69 -12.85
C PRO A 146 9.77 -5.56 -14.36
N SER A 147 8.75 -5.60 -15.21
CA SER A 147 8.87 -5.47 -16.68
C SER A 147 8.65 -4.06 -17.19
N ARG A 148 8.47 -3.08 -16.31
CA ARG A 148 8.26 -1.68 -16.73
C ARG A 148 9.49 -1.14 -17.42
N VAL A 149 9.30 -0.60 -18.65
CA VAL A 149 10.39 -0.08 -19.48
C VAL A 149 10.72 1.37 -19.12
N TYR A 150 9.73 2.19 -18.82
CA TYR A 150 9.91 3.63 -18.54
C TYR A 150 9.46 3.99 -17.15
N GLU A 151 10.30 4.77 -16.46
CA GLU A 151 10.02 5.26 -15.09
C GLU A 151 10.49 6.69 -14.91
N VAL A 152 9.68 7.48 -14.19
CA VAL A 152 9.97 8.86 -13.81
C VAL A 152 10.33 8.90 -12.32
N ILE A 153 11.51 9.43 -12.02
CA ILE A 153 12.11 9.39 -10.69
C ILE A 153 12.55 10.81 -10.30
N PRO A 154 11.67 11.63 -9.74
CA PRO A 154 12.09 12.85 -9.07
C PRO A 154 12.94 12.52 -7.83
N TYR A 155 13.83 13.46 -7.51
CA TYR A 155 14.66 13.37 -6.32
C TYR A 155 14.90 14.76 -5.72
N VAL A 156 15.26 14.76 -4.45
CA VAL A 156 15.72 15.92 -3.70
C VAL A 156 16.88 15.49 -2.81
N GLY A 157 17.87 16.37 -2.66
CA GLY A 157 19.05 16.07 -1.86
C GLY A 157 19.74 17.31 -1.35
N ALA A 158 20.74 17.07 -0.55
CA ALA A 158 21.64 18.09 -0.01
C ALA A 158 23.09 17.63 -0.10
N GLY A 159 23.99 18.58 -0.22
CA GLY A 159 25.40 18.31 -0.35
C GLY A 159 26.26 19.53 -0.22
N PHE A 160 27.42 19.47 -0.82
CA PHE A 160 28.33 20.60 -0.89
C PHE A 160 29.01 20.67 -2.25
N THR A 161 29.28 21.88 -2.66
CA THR A 161 30.10 22.20 -3.85
C THR A 161 31.51 22.56 -3.42
N HIS A 162 32.50 22.15 -4.21
CA HIS A 162 33.90 22.55 -4.07
C HIS A 162 34.41 23.02 -5.40
N ASN A 163 35.00 24.25 -5.41
CA ASN A 163 35.62 24.81 -6.56
C ASN A 163 37.13 24.49 -6.55
N TYR A 164 37.61 23.78 -7.58
CA TYR A 164 39.02 23.38 -7.74
C TYR A 164 39.91 24.52 -8.28
N SER A 165 39.32 25.59 -8.80
CA SER A 165 40.07 26.75 -9.30
C SER A 165 40.43 27.68 -8.14
N THR A 166 41.53 28.42 -8.28
CA THR A 166 41.97 29.36 -7.25
C THR A 166 41.28 30.72 -7.40
N PRO A 167 40.72 31.27 -6.33
CA PRO A 167 40.69 30.77 -4.95
C PRO A 167 39.72 29.60 -4.78
N HIS A 168 40.08 28.56 -3.99
CA HIS A 168 39.20 27.45 -3.66
C HIS A 168 38.05 27.94 -2.82
N ARG A 169 36.82 27.50 -3.16
CA ARG A 169 35.61 27.87 -2.44
C ARG A 169 34.76 26.64 -2.20
N GLU A 170 34.16 26.62 -1.05
CA GLU A 170 33.21 25.57 -0.63
C GLU A 170 31.88 26.20 -0.26
N ALA A 171 30.79 25.55 -0.65
CA ALA A 171 29.45 26.05 -0.39
C ALA A 171 28.49 24.87 -0.19
N LEU A 172 27.50 25.05 0.66
CA LEU A 172 26.41 24.07 0.79
C LEU A 172 25.53 24.08 -0.46
N SER A 173 24.98 22.94 -0.81
CA SER A 173 24.10 22.81 -1.96
C SER A 173 22.78 22.09 -1.61
N ILE A 174 21.71 22.53 -2.23
CA ILE A 174 20.43 21.82 -2.28
C ILE A 174 20.25 21.38 -3.73
N ASN A 175 19.90 20.12 -3.91
CA ASN A 175 19.82 19.47 -5.20
C ASN A 175 18.40 18.96 -5.42
N ALA A 176 17.87 19.14 -6.63
CA ALA A 176 16.61 18.56 -7.04
C ALA A 176 16.69 18.20 -8.54
N GLY A 177 15.93 17.20 -8.94
CA GLY A 177 15.89 16.83 -10.35
C GLY A 177 14.92 15.71 -10.65
N ILE A 178 14.93 15.31 -11.91
CA ILE A 178 14.07 14.26 -12.45
C ILE A 178 14.93 13.36 -13.33
N ILE A 179 14.92 12.06 -13.03
CA ILE A 179 15.51 11.02 -13.84
C ILE A 179 14.42 10.35 -14.64
N ASN A 180 14.53 10.39 -15.96
CA ASN A 180 13.73 9.57 -16.89
C ASN A 180 14.56 8.32 -17.18
N ARG A 181 14.14 7.19 -16.64
CA ARG A 181 14.83 5.91 -16.73
C ARG A 181 14.17 5.01 -17.76
N PHE A 182 14.97 4.49 -18.67
CA PHE A 182 14.57 3.56 -19.73
C PHE A 182 15.31 2.23 -19.54
N ARG A 183 14.61 1.18 -19.24
CA ARG A 183 15.17 -0.15 -19.06
C ARG A 183 15.56 -0.75 -20.40
N VAL A 184 16.82 -1.10 -20.54
CA VAL A 184 17.36 -1.80 -21.72
C VAL A 184 17.35 -3.31 -21.50
N CYS A 185 17.78 -3.74 -20.30
CA CYS A 185 17.71 -5.12 -19.85
C CYS A 185 17.66 -5.17 -18.33
N ASP A 186 17.67 -6.36 -17.73
CA ASP A 186 17.58 -6.48 -16.27
C ASP A 186 18.73 -5.81 -15.51
N ALA A 187 19.88 -5.70 -16.13
CA ALA A 187 21.07 -5.12 -15.50
C ALA A 187 21.33 -3.67 -15.87
N LEU A 188 20.79 -3.18 -16.98
CA LEU A 188 21.20 -1.91 -17.57
C LEU A 188 19.98 -1.03 -17.91
N ASP A 189 20.06 0.20 -17.46
CA ASP A 189 19.12 1.27 -17.79
C ASP A 189 19.84 2.43 -18.48
N ILE A 190 19.16 3.11 -19.41
CA ILE A 190 19.53 4.42 -19.93
C ILE A 190 18.78 5.46 -19.11
N ASN A 191 19.49 6.53 -18.71
CA ASN A 191 18.89 7.64 -17.97
C ASN A 191 19.02 8.94 -18.74
N VAL A 192 17.97 9.74 -18.71
CA VAL A 192 17.99 11.16 -19.06
C VAL A 192 17.66 11.91 -17.79
N GLU A 193 18.62 12.67 -17.27
CA GLU A 193 18.49 13.39 -16.02
C GLU A 193 18.50 14.89 -16.26
N LEU A 194 17.50 15.59 -15.70
CA LEU A 194 17.46 17.03 -15.55
C LEU A 194 17.63 17.36 -14.08
N SER A 195 18.60 18.23 -13.77
CA SER A 195 18.92 18.59 -12.38
C SER A 195 19.04 20.10 -12.22
N ALA A 196 18.70 20.56 -11.04
CA ALA A 196 18.90 21.90 -10.55
C ALA A 196 19.64 21.86 -9.21
N VAL A 197 20.63 22.71 -9.06
CA VAL A 197 21.40 22.88 -7.83
C VAL A 197 21.27 24.33 -7.42
N ALA A 198 20.94 24.58 -6.16
CA ALA A 198 21.07 25.88 -5.53
C ALA A 198 22.21 25.81 -4.52
N THR A 199 23.12 26.74 -4.57
CA THR A 199 24.30 26.81 -3.71
C THR A 199 24.50 28.23 -3.18
N GLU A 200 25.30 28.37 -2.11
CA GLU A 200 25.58 29.68 -1.54
C GLU A 200 26.29 30.59 -2.55
N ASP A 201 25.97 31.88 -2.50
CA ASP A 201 26.43 32.98 -3.36
C ASP A 201 27.97 33.06 -3.56
N LYS A 202 28.73 32.55 -2.60
CA LYS A 202 30.21 32.54 -2.67
C LYS A 202 30.78 31.50 -3.66
N PHE A 203 29.96 30.65 -4.26
CA PHE A 203 30.40 29.51 -5.07
C PHE A 203 31.08 29.96 -6.35
N ASP A 204 30.51 30.93 -7.06
CA ASP A 204 31.09 31.45 -8.31
C ASP A 204 32.14 32.55 -8.09
N GLY A 205 32.37 32.95 -6.83
CA GLY A 205 33.30 34.01 -6.45
C GLY A 205 32.71 35.42 -6.48
N GLY A 206 31.52 35.60 -6.95
CA GLY A 206 30.71 36.82 -6.80
C GLY A 206 30.07 36.83 -5.41
N ILE A 207 30.06 37.94 -4.74
CA ILE A 207 29.26 38.14 -3.51
C ILE A 207 28.40 39.36 -3.71
N GLY A 208 27.10 39.15 -3.82
CA GLY A 208 26.15 40.26 -4.04
C GLY A 208 24.88 39.76 -4.74
N GLY A 209 23.96 40.63 -5.01
CA GLY A 209 22.76 40.32 -5.79
C GLY A 209 21.76 39.44 -5.09
N LYS A 210 21.67 38.16 -5.43
CA LYS A 210 20.57 37.29 -5.00
C LYS A 210 20.87 36.41 -3.78
N GLY A 211 22.13 36.34 -3.31
CA GLY A 211 22.50 35.52 -2.15
C GLY A 211 22.52 34.01 -2.39
N TYR A 212 22.40 33.54 -3.63
CA TYR A 212 22.56 32.14 -4.04
C TYR A 212 22.91 32.03 -5.52
N ASP A 213 23.74 31.04 -5.84
CA ASP A 213 24.07 30.63 -7.21
C ASP A 213 23.25 29.39 -7.62
N GLY A 214 22.98 29.26 -8.90
CA GLY A 214 22.23 28.14 -9.45
C GLY A 214 22.97 27.43 -10.57
N LEU A 215 22.82 26.11 -10.65
CA LEU A 215 23.24 25.31 -11.78
C LEU A 215 22.07 24.49 -12.30
N VAL A 216 21.87 24.48 -13.59
CA VAL A 216 20.89 23.61 -14.25
C VAL A 216 21.61 22.73 -15.24
N SER A 217 21.39 21.42 -15.14
CA SER A 217 22.10 20.46 -15.97
C SER A 217 21.15 19.48 -16.64
N ALA A 218 21.56 19.03 -17.83
CA ALA A 218 20.92 17.94 -18.56
C ALA A 218 21.98 16.91 -18.92
N THR A 219 21.79 15.65 -18.51
CA THR A 219 22.74 14.56 -18.74
C THR A 219 22.03 13.33 -19.30
N VAL A 220 22.75 12.59 -20.12
CA VAL A 220 22.36 11.25 -20.57
C VAL A 220 23.40 10.26 -20.01
N GLY A 221 22.93 9.14 -19.51
CA GLY A 221 23.80 8.20 -18.84
C GLY A 221 23.29 6.78 -18.82
N LEU A 222 24.07 5.95 -18.17
CA LEU A 222 23.81 4.54 -17.96
C LEU A 222 23.78 4.23 -16.47
N THR A 223 22.86 3.34 -16.08
CA THR A 223 22.83 2.77 -14.73
C THR A 223 22.99 1.26 -14.82
N TYR A 224 23.98 0.74 -14.15
CA TYR A 224 24.16 -0.69 -13.94
C TYR A 224 23.58 -1.09 -12.58
N ARG A 225 22.68 -2.04 -12.59
CA ARG A 225 22.07 -2.65 -11.41
C ARG A 225 22.80 -3.94 -11.07
N PHE A 226 23.38 -4.01 -9.87
CA PHE A 226 24.10 -5.19 -9.42
C PHE A 226 23.19 -6.44 -9.33
N PRO A 227 23.73 -7.65 -9.31
CA PRO A 227 22.97 -8.87 -9.03
C PRO A 227 22.14 -8.77 -7.74
N ARG A 228 21.08 -9.58 -7.60
CA ARG A 228 20.02 -9.47 -6.57
C ARG A 228 19.19 -8.20 -6.71
N ARG A 229 18.78 -7.95 -7.94
CA ARG A 229 17.94 -6.82 -8.35
C ARG A 229 16.46 -7.21 -8.36
N GLY A 230 15.61 -6.23 -8.13
CA GLY A 230 14.15 -6.39 -8.09
C GLY A 230 13.64 -6.68 -6.68
N PHE A 231 12.33 -6.73 -6.56
CA PHE A 231 11.64 -6.95 -5.30
C PHE A 231 10.75 -8.18 -5.43
N ASN A 232 10.77 -9.04 -4.41
CA ASN A 232 9.87 -10.17 -4.35
C ASN A 232 8.52 -9.73 -3.85
N ARG A 233 7.46 -10.19 -4.50
CA ARG A 233 6.12 -10.05 -3.94
C ARG A 233 5.93 -11.09 -2.85
N PRO A 234 5.17 -10.78 -1.76
CA PRO A 234 4.73 -11.80 -0.85
C PRO A 234 4.01 -12.87 -1.68
N GLN A 235 4.52 -14.08 -1.66
CA GLN A 235 3.75 -15.19 -2.19
C GLN A 235 2.54 -15.31 -1.26
N ALA A 236 1.33 -15.24 -1.80
CA ALA A 236 0.18 -15.72 -1.07
C ALA A 236 0.55 -17.11 -0.55
N PRO A 237 0.33 -17.43 0.72
CA PRO A 237 0.66 -18.74 1.24
C PRO A 237 -0.01 -19.73 0.29
N ALA A 238 0.82 -20.48 -0.45
CA ALA A 238 0.31 -21.53 -1.32
C ALA A 238 -0.57 -22.36 -0.42
N ILE A 239 -1.89 -22.38 -0.68
CA ILE A 239 -2.80 -23.26 0.04
C ILE A 239 -2.19 -24.63 -0.22
N SER A 240 -1.54 -25.21 0.80
CA SER A 240 -0.85 -26.47 0.60
C SER A 240 -1.86 -27.45 0.03
N GLU A 241 -1.44 -28.32 -0.89
CA GLU A 241 -2.33 -29.34 -1.47
C GLU A 241 -3.05 -30.13 -0.37
N ALA A 242 -2.37 -30.32 0.77
CA ALA A 242 -2.97 -30.89 1.97
C ALA A 242 -4.16 -30.09 2.50
N ARG A 243 -4.10 -28.76 2.46
CA ARG A 243 -5.20 -27.89 2.92
C ARG A 243 -6.35 -27.84 1.91
N LEU A 244 -6.01 -27.89 0.60
CA LEU A 244 -7.00 -28.06 -0.46
C LEU A 244 -7.73 -29.40 -0.36
N THR A 245 -6.99 -30.48 -0.07
CA THR A 245 -7.57 -31.81 0.13
C THR A 245 -8.51 -31.83 1.34
N VAL A 246 -8.09 -31.25 2.48
CA VAL A 246 -8.94 -31.14 3.67
C VAL A 246 -10.21 -30.31 3.41
N LEU A 247 -10.10 -29.21 2.65
CA LEU A 247 -11.27 -28.41 2.27
C LEU A 247 -12.21 -29.17 1.33
N ARG A 248 -11.67 -29.89 0.34
CA ARG A 248 -12.45 -30.77 -0.55
C ARG A 248 -13.15 -31.88 0.20
N ASP A 249 -12.45 -32.54 1.14
CA ASP A 249 -13.03 -33.57 1.98
C ASP A 249 -14.14 -33.03 2.87
N LYS A 250 -13.98 -31.82 3.41
CA LYS A 250 -15.01 -31.17 4.21
C LYS A 250 -16.22 -30.79 3.34
N MET A 251 -16.01 -30.26 2.15
CA MET A 251 -17.11 -29.97 1.20
C MET A 251 -17.85 -31.26 0.79
N ASN A 252 -17.12 -32.32 0.49
CA ASN A 252 -17.73 -33.62 0.12
C ASN A 252 -18.54 -34.21 1.28
N ARG A 253 -18.05 -34.07 2.51
CA ARG A 253 -18.84 -34.51 3.72
C ARG A 253 -20.09 -33.68 3.89
N MET A 254 -19.99 -32.34 3.74
CA MET A 254 -21.17 -31.48 3.84
C MET A 254 -22.19 -31.76 2.72
N ALA A 255 -21.73 -32.04 1.49
CA ALA A 255 -22.59 -32.42 0.37
C ALA A 255 -23.29 -33.77 0.63
N ALA A 256 -22.58 -34.73 1.15
CA ALA A 256 -23.15 -36.07 1.53
C ALA A 256 -24.15 -35.92 2.68
N GLU A 257 -23.87 -35.06 3.67
CA GLU A 257 -24.78 -34.82 4.78
C GLU A 257 -26.06 -34.08 4.32
N ASN A 258 -25.90 -33.08 3.42
CA ASN A 258 -27.05 -32.41 2.80
C ASN A 258 -27.91 -33.36 1.97
N ALA A 259 -27.29 -34.27 1.20
CA ALA A 259 -28.04 -35.30 0.45
C ALA A 259 -28.81 -36.23 1.38
N ARG A 260 -28.18 -36.67 2.49
CA ARG A 260 -28.82 -37.51 3.50
C ARG A 260 -29.97 -36.79 4.22
N LEU A 261 -29.79 -35.49 4.52
CA LEU A 261 -30.86 -34.67 5.12
C LEU A 261 -32.02 -34.48 4.15
N ALA A 262 -31.76 -34.26 2.85
CA ALA A 262 -32.77 -34.17 1.83
C ALA A 262 -33.59 -35.48 1.68
N GLU A 263 -32.90 -36.63 1.67
CA GLU A 263 -33.53 -37.95 1.65
C GLU A 263 -34.38 -38.23 2.91
N ALA A 264 -33.84 -37.83 4.09
CA ALA A 264 -34.58 -37.95 5.34
C ALA A 264 -35.81 -37.02 5.39
N LEU A 265 -35.75 -35.82 4.79
CA LEU A 265 -36.84 -34.90 4.66
C LEU A 265 -37.94 -35.50 3.75
N GLU A 266 -37.56 -36.01 2.57
CA GLU A 266 -38.46 -36.64 1.62
C GLU A 266 -39.11 -37.91 2.23
N ALA A 267 -38.37 -38.71 3.00
CA ALA A 267 -38.89 -39.86 3.73
C ALA A 267 -39.81 -39.43 4.90
N ALA A 268 -39.61 -38.28 5.50
CA ALA A 268 -40.52 -37.72 6.52
C ALA A 268 -41.80 -37.14 5.93
N GLU A 269 -41.72 -36.49 4.78
CA GLU A 269 -42.85 -35.93 4.04
C GLU A 269 -43.75 -37.02 3.41
N SER A 270 -43.16 -38.18 3.06
CA SER A 270 -43.92 -39.30 2.49
C SER A 270 -44.66 -40.17 3.52
N LYS A 271 -44.44 -39.95 4.81
CA LYS A 271 -45.25 -40.60 5.86
C LYS A 271 -46.55 -39.87 6.03
N GLU A 272 -47.70 -40.55 5.77
CA GLU A 272 -49.03 -40.02 6.06
C GLU A 272 -49.10 -39.51 7.51
N PRO A 273 -49.71 -38.31 7.76
CA PRO A 273 -49.79 -37.78 9.11
C PRO A 273 -50.67 -38.69 9.98
N VAL A 274 -50.07 -39.38 10.92
CA VAL A 274 -50.82 -39.90 12.07
C VAL A 274 -51.23 -38.70 12.90
N VAL A 275 -52.52 -38.37 12.83
CA VAL A 275 -53.12 -37.33 13.66
C VAL A 275 -53.18 -37.81 15.09
N GLU A 276 -52.10 -37.67 15.82
CA GLU A 276 -52.07 -37.71 17.26
C GLU A 276 -52.10 -36.25 17.74
N GLU A 277 -53.11 -35.91 18.55
CA GLU A 277 -53.31 -34.61 19.12
C GLU A 277 -52.14 -34.23 20.03
N VAL A 278 -51.05 -33.70 19.44
CA VAL A 278 -49.86 -33.23 20.17
C VAL A 278 -50.02 -31.74 20.39
N ALA A 279 -49.96 -31.34 21.64
CA ALA A 279 -49.91 -29.97 22.11
C ALA A 279 -48.97 -29.14 21.22
N VAL A 280 -49.46 -27.98 20.78
CA VAL A 280 -48.71 -27.02 19.96
C VAL A 280 -47.37 -26.68 20.63
N VAL A 281 -46.32 -27.35 20.25
CA VAL A 281 -44.97 -26.89 20.51
C VAL A 281 -44.72 -25.69 19.59
N VAL A 282 -44.79 -24.51 20.15
CA VAL A 282 -44.36 -23.28 19.46
C VAL A 282 -42.94 -23.46 19.04
N ASN A 283 -42.68 -23.76 17.77
CA ASN A 283 -41.35 -23.78 17.18
C ASN A 283 -40.79 -22.35 17.33
N LYS A 284 -39.94 -22.14 18.35
CA LYS A 284 -39.17 -20.90 18.47
C LYS A 284 -38.27 -20.81 17.25
N PRO A 285 -38.35 -19.74 16.46
CA PRO A 285 -37.48 -19.59 15.30
C PRO A 285 -36.01 -19.55 15.75
N VAL A 286 -35.21 -20.44 15.23
CA VAL A 286 -33.75 -20.49 15.51
C VAL A 286 -33.05 -19.76 14.36
N ILE A 287 -32.51 -18.59 14.64
CA ILE A 287 -31.60 -17.94 13.67
C ILE A 287 -30.22 -18.57 13.77
N ALA A 288 -29.54 -18.71 12.63
CA ALA A 288 -28.14 -19.08 12.60
C ALA A 288 -27.28 -18.03 13.32
N PRO A 289 -26.34 -18.42 14.16
CA PRO A 289 -25.45 -17.48 14.83
C PRO A 289 -24.79 -16.52 13.86
N ARG A 290 -24.78 -15.22 14.18
CA ARG A 290 -24.14 -14.15 13.39
C ARG A 290 -22.98 -13.56 14.16
N THR A 291 -21.86 -13.38 13.48
CA THR A 291 -20.61 -12.85 14.03
C THR A 291 -20.38 -11.43 13.55
N VAL A 292 -19.95 -10.56 14.48
CA VAL A 292 -19.56 -9.17 14.23
C VAL A 292 -18.12 -8.99 14.68
N PHE A 293 -17.22 -8.58 13.80
CA PHE A 293 -15.79 -8.46 14.08
C PHE A 293 -15.39 -7.06 14.51
N PHE A 294 -14.37 -6.99 15.40
CA PHE A 294 -13.87 -5.74 15.95
C PHE A 294 -12.38 -5.57 15.75
N THR A 295 -11.95 -4.31 15.60
CA THR A 295 -10.52 -3.98 15.60
C THR A 295 -9.94 -4.08 17.03
N ILE A 296 -8.62 -4.22 17.12
CA ILE A 296 -7.93 -4.32 18.41
C ILE A 296 -8.22 -3.08 19.27
N GLY A 297 -8.53 -3.29 20.54
CA GLY A 297 -8.78 -2.21 21.51
C GLY A 297 -10.06 -1.40 21.26
N SER A 298 -10.90 -1.76 20.27
CA SER A 298 -12.11 -1.01 19.93
C SER A 298 -13.38 -1.83 20.20
N ALA A 299 -14.45 -1.12 20.57
CA ALA A 299 -15.83 -1.60 20.61
C ALA A 299 -16.70 -0.88 19.58
N GLU A 300 -16.13 -0.17 18.61
CA GLU A 300 -16.86 0.51 17.55
C GLU A 300 -17.26 -0.48 16.45
N VAL A 301 -18.56 -0.48 16.11
CA VAL A 301 -19.11 -1.30 15.01
C VAL A 301 -18.81 -0.60 13.69
N SER A 302 -18.01 -1.23 12.84
CA SER A 302 -17.67 -0.67 11.53
C SER A 302 -18.90 -0.56 10.61
N SER A 303 -18.85 0.33 9.61
CA SER A 303 -19.94 0.51 8.64
C SER A 303 -20.29 -0.80 7.90
N ARG A 304 -19.29 -1.67 7.65
CA ARG A 304 -19.51 -2.99 7.04
C ARG A 304 -20.27 -3.91 7.98
N GLU A 305 -19.87 -3.99 9.23
CA GLU A 305 -20.53 -4.82 10.23
C GLU A 305 -21.94 -4.28 10.56
N ALA A 306 -22.12 -2.96 10.59
CA ALA A 306 -23.43 -2.36 10.71
C ALA A 306 -24.36 -2.75 9.56
N MET A 307 -23.87 -2.85 8.32
CA MET A 307 -24.66 -3.33 7.20
C MET A 307 -25.05 -4.81 7.37
N ASN A 308 -24.12 -5.66 7.82
CA ASN A 308 -24.44 -7.06 8.13
C ASN A 308 -25.53 -7.18 9.20
N LEU A 309 -25.50 -6.30 10.21
CA LEU A 309 -26.53 -6.22 11.25
C LEU A 309 -27.90 -5.78 10.71
N SER A 310 -28.01 -5.06 9.59
CA SER A 310 -29.31 -4.70 9.00
C SER A 310 -30.08 -5.94 8.55
N TYR A 311 -29.42 -6.90 7.92
CA TYR A 311 -30.06 -8.17 7.52
C TYR A 311 -30.49 -9.01 8.71
N LEU A 312 -29.70 -8.99 9.79
CA LEU A 312 -30.07 -9.66 11.03
C LEU A 312 -31.29 -9.00 11.66
N ALA A 313 -31.33 -7.67 11.73
CA ALA A 313 -32.44 -6.90 12.26
C ALA A 313 -33.76 -7.14 11.48
N GLU A 314 -33.69 -7.24 10.14
CA GLU A 314 -34.82 -7.60 9.30
C GLU A 314 -35.36 -9.00 9.68
N THR A 315 -34.48 -9.98 9.87
CA THR A 315 -34.86 -11.31 10.31
C THR A 315 -35.50 -11.29 11.71
N MET A 316 -34.92 -10.54 12.65
CA MET A 316 -35.44 -10.41 14.02
C MET A 316 -36.84 -9.80 14.04
N LYS A 317 -37.14 -8.83 13.17
CA LYS A 317 -38.46 -8.21 13.05
C LYS A 317 -39.51 -9.16 12.52
N GLN A 318 -39.14 -10.17 11.73
CA GLN A 318 -40.06 -11.20 11.25
C GLN A 318 -40.52 -12.15 12.37
N TYR A 319 -39.80 -12.20 13.49
CA TYR A 319 -40.05 -13.07 14.63
C TYR A 319 -40.16 -12.27 15.94
N PRO A 320 -41.21 -11.50 16.14
CA PRO A 320 -41.35 -10.57 17.28
C PRO A 320 -41.37 -11.27 18.64
N GLU A 321 -41.73 -12.57 18.68
CA GLU A 321 -41.76 -13.36 19.94
C GLU A 321 -40.41 -13.98 20.30
N ALA A 322 -39.40 -13.91 19.41
CA ALA A 322 -38.10 -14.51 19.67
C ALA A 322 -37.22 -13.58 20.54
N THR A 323 -36.43 -14.17 21.39
CA THR A 323 -35.39 -13.49 22.16
C THR A 323 -34.02 -13.91 21.65
N TYR A 324 -33.04 -13.02 21.73
CA TYR A 324 -31.72 -13.22 21.19
C TYR A 324 -30.66 -12.94 22.24
N VAL A 325 -29.59 -13.72 22.24
CA VAL A 325 -28.45 -13.54 23.15
C VAL A 325 -27.29 -12.97 22.36
N VAL A 326 -26.67 -11.94 22.92
CA VAL A 326 -25.53 -11.23 22.33
C VAL A 326 -24.30 -11.50 23.20
N ASN A 327 -23.45 -12.40 22.73
CA ASN A 327 -22.23 -12.83 23.42
C ASN A 327 -21.03 -12.02 22.91
N GLY A 328 -20.32 -11.34 23.80
CA GLY A 328 -19.15 -10.55 23.45
C GLY A 328 -17.85 -11.27 23.80
N TYR A 329 -16.86 -11.17 22.93
CA TYR A 329 -15.55 -11.80 23.13
C TYR A 329 -14.41 -10.83 22.88
N ALA A 330 -13.32 -10.96 23.64
CA ALA A 330 -12.08 -10.25 23.46
C ALA A 330 -10.91 -11.21 23.43
N ASP A 331 -9.86 -10.86 22.70
CA ASP A 331 -8.64 -11.65 22.58
C ASP A 331 -7.88 -11.71 23.91
N ALA A 332 -7.66 -12.90 24.44
CA ALA A 332 -6.95 -13.14 25.71
C ALA A 332 -5.42 -12.97 25.57
N ALA A 333 -4.86 -13.00 24.33
CA ALA A 333 -3.42 -12.87 24.13
C ALA A 333 -2.91 -11.45 24.34
N THR A 334 -3.79 -10.44 24.35
CA THR A 334 -3.43 -9.03 24.51
C THR A 334 -4.21 -8.37 25.65
N GLY A 335 -3.53 -7.56 26.48
CA GLY A 335 -4.15 -6.84 27.60
C GLY A 335 -4.31 -7.69 28.87
N THR A 336 -5.08 -7.16 29.82
CA THR A 336 -5.40 -7.87 31.08
C THR A 336 -6.79 -8.48 31.01
N THR A 337 -7.05 -9.57 31.76
CA THR A 337 -8.35 -10.25 31.79
C THR A 337 -9.49 -9.27 32.12
N ALA A 338 -9.32 -8.45 33.16
CA ALA A 338 -10.35 -7.47 33.57
C ALA A 338 -10.62 -6.40 32.49
N TYR A 339 -9.60 -5.97 31.77
CA TYR A 339 -9.78 -5.05 30.63
C TYR A 339 -10.52 -5.73 29.47
N ASN A 340 -10.17 -6.96 29.15
CA ASN A 340 -10.75 -7.71 28.04
C ASN A 340 -12.23 -8.09 28.31
N GLU A 341 -12.57 -8.48 29.54
CA GLU A 341 -13.97 -8.71 29.94
C GLU A 341 -14.81 -7.43 29.80
N LYS A 342 -14.27 -6.28 30.24
CA LYS A 342 -14.95 -4.99 30.04
C LYS A 342 -15.11 -4.66 28.56
N LEU A 343 -14.07 -4.88 27.76
CA LEU A 343 -14.10 -4.63 26.31
C LEU A 343 -15.08 -5.56 25.60
N ALA A 344 -15.14 -6.83 25.98
CA ALA A 344 -16.10 -7.81 25.47
C ALA A 344 -17.54 -7.36 25.72
N ARG A 345 -17.84 -6.89 26.93
CA ARG A 345 -19.16 -6.33 27.30
C ARG A 345 -19.49 -5.07 26.49
N GLN A 346 -18.53 -4.15 26.36
CA GLN A 346 -18.74 -2.93 25.56
C GLN A 346 -19.02 -3.26 24.09
N ARG A 347 -18.41 -4.29 23.52
CA ARG A 347 -18.67 -4.77 22.17
C ARG A 347 -20.09 -5.32 22.03
N ALA A 348 -20.53 -6.15 22.97
CA ALA A 348 -21.90 -6.68 22.97
C ALA A 348 -22.93 -5.53 23.06
N GLU A 349 -22.72 -4.56 23.96
CA GLU A 349 -23.55 -3.37 24.09
C GLU A 349 -23.58 -2.52 22.82
N ALA A 350 -22.43 -2.34 22.15
CA ALA A 350 -22.34 -1.59 20.90
C ALA A 350 -23.15 -2.25 19.77
N VAL A 351 -23.14 -3.58 19.66
CA VAL A 351 -23.98 -4.32 18.70
C VAL A 351 -25.46 -4.15 19.03
N ILE A 352 -25.83 -4.26 20.30
CA ILE A 352 -27.21 -4.04 20.77
C ILE A 352 -27.67 -2.62 20.43
N ASN A 353 -26.85 -1.61 20.70
CA ASN A 353 -27.20 -0.22 20.40
C ASN A 353 -27.43 0.00 18.90
N VAL A 354 -26.59 -0.58 18.02
CA VAL A 354 -26.78 -0.51 16.57
C VAL A 354 -28.11 -1.18 16.15
N LEU A 355 -28.44 -2.35 16.71
CA LEU A 355 -29.70 -3.06 16.41
C LEU A 355 -30.92 -2.26 16.86
N VAL A 356 -30.84 -1.62 18.03
CA VAL A 356 -31.97 -0.85 18.61
C VAL A 356 -32.06 0.53 17.94
N GLU A 357 -31.02 1.34 18.01
CA GLU A 357 -31.07 2.76 17.62
C GLU A 357 -31.10 2.95 16.11
N LYS A 358 -30.33 2.14 15.36
CA LYS A 358 -30.23 2.30 13.91
C LYS A 358 -31.27 1.45 13.16
N TYR A 359 -31.56 0.25 13.66
CA TYR A 359 -32.42 -0.69 12.94
C TYR A 359 -33.78 -0.97 13.61
N GLY A 360 -34.04 -0.40 14.79
CA GLY A 360 -35.35 -0.44 15.44
C GLY A 360 -35.76 -1.83 15.94
N VAL A 361 -34.79 -2.65 16.36
CA VAL A 361 -35.06 -3.92 17.05
C VAL A 361 -35.46 -3.62 18.50
N ASP A 362 -36.49 -4.33 19.03
CA ASP A 362 -36.91 -4.15 20.42
C ASP A 362 -35.80 -4.53 21.40
N ARG A 363 -35.43 -3.60 22.28
CA ARG A 363 -34.39 -3.80 23.29
C ARG A 363 -34.67 -4.96 24.24
N GLU A 364 -35.94 -5.21 24.57
CA GLU A 364 -36.35 -6.28 25.49
C GLU A 364 -36.09 -7.68 24.92
N LYS A 365 -35.93 -7.80 23.61
CA LYS A 365 -35.62 -9.04 22.91
C LYS A 365 -34.13 -9.37 22.85
N LEU A 366 -33.27 -8.43 23.27
CA LEU A 366 -31.82 -8.56 23.19
C LEU A 366 -31.21 -8.70 24.59
N LEU A 367 -30.71 -9.89 24.89
CA LEU A 367 -30.07 -10.21 26.16
C LEU A 367 -28.53 -10.17 26.00
N VAL A 368 -27.83 -9.51 26.92
CA VAL A 368 -26.38 -9.63 26.99
C VAL A 368 -26.07 -11.00 27.61
N GLY A 369 -25.39 -11.84 26.85
CA GLY A 369 -24.94 -13.14 27.30
C GLY A 369 -23.54 -13.12 27.90
N THR A 370 -22.70 -14.06 27.49
CA THR A 370 -21.30 -14.18 27.91
C THR A 370 -20.49 -12.96 27.46
N ALA A 371 -19.62 -12.43 28.32
CA ALA A 371 -18.68 -11.35 27.99
C ALA A 371 -17.32 -11.71 28.63
N GLU A 372 -16.43 -12.31 27.84
CA GLU A 372 -15.20 -12.89 28.33
C GLU A 372 -14.01 -12.74 27.38
N ALA A 373 -12.81 -12.93 27.94
CA ALA A 373 -11.59 -13.05 27.18
C ALA A 373 -11.39 -14.50 26.75
N VAL A 374 -11.19 -14.74 25.44
CA VAL A 374 -11.06 -16.08 24.88
C VAL A 374 -9.82 -16.21 24.00
N ASP A 375 -9.34 -17.46 23.90
CA ASP A 375 -8.32 -17.89 22.94
C ASP A 375 -8.80 -19.12 22.15
N SER A 376 -10.12 -19.27 22.02
CA SER A 376 -10.78 -20.50 21.53
C SER A 376 -10.91 -20.57 20.02
N PHE A 377 -10.81 -19.43 19.32
CA PHE A 377 -11.06 -19.35 17.88
C PHE A 377 -9.78 -19.38 17.03
N GLY A 378 -8.62 -19.63 17.62
CA GLY A 378 -7.31 -19.80 16.99
C GLY A 378 -6.60 -18.48 16.74
N GLU A 379 -6.92 -17.76 15.67
CA GLU A 379 -6.28 -16.49 15.35
C GLU A 379 -6.78 -15.36 16.27
N PRO A 380 -5.90 -14.46 16.80
CA PRO A 380 -6.29 -13.35 17.67
C PRO A 380 -7.41 -12.45 17.10
N ILE A 381 -7.46 -12.31 15.78
CA ILE A 381 -8.50 -11.53 15.10
C ILE A 381 -9.89 -12.19 15.24
N LEU A 382 -9.96 -13.51 15.29
CA LEU A 382 -11.19 -14.26 15.41
C LEU A 382 -11.73 -14.24 16.85
N ASN A 383 -10.89 -13.96 17.83
CA ASN A 383 -11.27 -13.81 19.24
C ASN A 383 -11.86 -12.40 19.56
N ARG A 384 -11.84 -11.47 18.60
CA ARG A 384 -12.39 -10.11 18.76
C ARG A 384 -13.76 -10.00 18.09
N VAL A 385 -14.74 -10.70 18.62
CA VAL A 385 -16.05 -10.87 17.99
C VAL A 385 -17.21 -10.67 18.97
N VAL A 386 -18.38 -10.41 18.42
CA VAL A 386 -19.66 -10.57 19.08
C VAL A 386 -20.47 -11.60 18.29
N VAL A 387 -21.07 -12.56 18.99
CA VAL A 387 -21.95 -13.57 18.40
C VAL A 387 -23.36 -13.32 18.85
N VAL A 388 -24.28 -13.20 17.89
CA VAL A 388 -25.72 -13.03 18.13
C VAL A 388 -26.42 -14.32 17.74
N GLU A 389 -27.17 -14.90 18.66
CA GLU A 389 -27.90 -16.16 18.46
C GLU A 389 -29.27 -16.14 19.11
N SER A 390 -30.18 -17.03 18.73
CA SER A 390 -31.49 -17.18 19.37
C SER A 390 -31.32 -17.67 20.80
N ALA A 391 -32.05 -17.09 21.75
CA ALA A 391 -32.15 -17.63 23.09
C ALA A 391 -32.84 -19.01 23.04
N ARG A 392 -32.25 -19.99 23.69
CA ARG A 392 -32.78 -21.37 23.78
C ARG A 392 -34.01 -21.44 24.68
#